data_b803f85b5b3fb517582e02d128c373c3
#
_entry.id   b803f85b5b3fb517582e02d128c373c3
#
_cell.length_a   1.000
_cell.length_b   1.000
_cell.length_c   1.000
_cell.angle_alpha   90.00
_cell.angle_beta   90.00
_cell.angle_gamma   90.00
#
_symmetry.space_group_name_H-M   'P 1'
#
loop_
_entity.id
_entity.type
_entity.pdbx_description
1 polymer ?
#
loop_
_entity_poly.entity_id
_entity_poly.type
_entity_poly.pdbx_seq_one_letter_code
_entity_poly.pdbx_strand_id
1 'polypeptide(L)'
;MADPYKVLGVSKTASEAEIKKAFRNLAKKYHPDTAKGDDAKKKFQEISNAYDVVGDKEKRGKFDRGEIDENGNPRGFDPGAGGFRGGPFGGGGGQGGAREFHFGFGGGDEGGAQGFSAEDIFADLLGRGRGRRAAQPRKGENFEFALTVSFEDAARGSTRRIVLPDGRDLDVKIPVGLKDGQQIRLRGQGGGGVNGGPNGDLLLTVTVTPHPYLTRDGDNLRMELPITLQEAVLGGKVPVPTLTGTVEMNVPANSNTGTTLRLKGKGIPGRGTSSGGEPAGDLYVKLVVTLPDKADEALKDFVGKWDRKYDPRAKLK
;
A
#
# COMPACT_ATOMS: atom_id res chain seq x y z
N MET A 1 -38.22 24.67 -6.01
CA MET A 1 -36.86 24.14 -5.91
C MET A 1 -36.23 24.08 -7.28
N ALA A 2 -34.91 24.07 -7.42
CA ALA A 2 -34.28 24.21 -8.73
C ALA A 2 -34.12 22.85 -9.42
N ASP A 3 -34.43 22.80 -10.72
CA ASP A 3 -34.22 21.63 -11.58
C ASP A 3 -32.78 21.09 -11.44
N PRO A 4 -32.56 19.80 -11.14
CA PRO A 4 -31.24 19.20 -10.96
C PRO A 4 -30.25 19.47 -12.10
N TYR A 5 -30.72 19.49 -13.33
CA TYR A 5 -29.90 19.84 -14.50
C TYR A 5 -29.42 21.29 -14.47
N LYS A 6 -30.28 22.21 -14.01
CA LYS A 6 -29.94 23.64 -13.85
C LYS A 6 -28.97 23.84 -12.70
N VAL A 7 -29.11 23.11 -11.60
CA VAL A 7 -28.20 23.16 -10.45
C VAL A 7 -26.77 22.71 -10.86
N LEU A 8 -26.68 21.65 -11.66
CA LEU A 8 -25.39 21.16 -12.18
C LEU A 8 -24.88 21.95 -13.40
N GLY A 9 -25.72 22.86 -13.96
CA GLY A 9 -25.35 23.66 -15.14
C GLY A 9 -25.19 22.84 -16.43
N VAL A 10 -25.95 21.75 -16.58
CA VAL A 10 -25.87 20.85 -17.74
C VAL A 10 -27.23 20.80 -18.47
N SER A 11 -27.20 20.39 -19.75
CA SER A 11 -28.43 20.15 -20.53
C SER A 11 -29.15 18.90 -20.02
N LYS A 12 -30.50 18.87 -20.19
CA LYS A 12 -31.32 17.65 -19.96
C LYS A 12 -30.87 16.47 -20.85
N THR A 13 -30.21 16.76 -21.97
CA THR A 13 -29.66 15.75 -22.91
C THR A 13 -28.22 15.40 -22.63
N ALA A 14 -27.60 15.95 -21.57
CA ALA A 14 -26.19 15.71 -21.23
C ALA A 14 -25.93 14.22 -20.97
N SER A 15 -24.78 13.76 -21.42
CA SER A 15 -24.28 12.42 -21.15
C SER A 15 -23.92 12.24 -19.66
N GLU A 16 -23.91 11.00 -19.20
CA GLU A 16 -23.52 10.66 -17.83
C GLU A 16 -22.10 11.17 -17.50
N ALA A 17 -21.18 11.12 -18.46
CA ALA A 17 -19.82 11.63 -18.31
C ALA A 17 -19.77 13.16 -18.10
N GLU A 18 -20.63 13.91 -18.80
CA GLU A 18 -20.75 15.36 -18.65
C GLU A 18 -21.37 15.74 -17.30
N ILE A 19 -22.40 15.05 -16.86
CA ILE A 19 -23.02 15.22 -15.53
C ILE A 19 -21.99 14.98 -14.43
N LYS A 20 -21.23 13.89 -14.52
CA LYS A 20 -20.16 13.54 -13.57
C LYS A 20 -19.00 14.54 -13.57
N LYS A 21 -18.66 15.10 -14.72
CA LYS A 21 -17.64 16.15 -14.86
C LYS A 21 -18.11 17.47 -14.23
N ALA A 22 -19.35 17.87 -14.49
CA ALA A 22 -19.96 19.07 -13.92
C ALA A 22 -20.03 19.00 -12.39
N PHE A 23 -20.50 17.86 -11.85
CA PHE A 23 -20.52 17.61 -10.41
C PHE A 23 -19.13 17.75 -9.79
N ARG A 24 -18.11 17.09 -10.35
CA ARG A 24 -16.73 17.18 -9.81
C ARG A 24 -16.19 18.61 -9.78
N ASN A 25 -16.47 19.39 -10.80
CA ASN A 25 -16.03 20.78 -10.87
C ASN A 25 -16.72 21.66 -9.82
N LEU A 26 -18.02 21.50 -9.67
CA LEU A 26 -18.81 22.24 -8.69
C LEU A 26 -18.49 21.81 -7.25
N ALA A 27 -18.36 20.50 -7.00
CA ALA A 27 -17.98 19.97 -5.71
C ALA A 27 -16.60 20.48 -5.26
N LYS A 28 -15.61 20.55 -6.17
CA LYS A 28 -14.30 21.15 -5.88
C LYS A 28 -14.39 22.63 -5.57
N LYS A 29 -15.25 23.37 -6.25
CA LYS A 29 -15.43 24.83 -6.08
C LYS A 29 -16.10 25.18 -4.74
N TYR A 30 -17.06 24.35 -4.31
CA TYR A 30 -17.88 24.60 -3.09
C TYR A 30 -17.53 23.63 -1.94
N HIS A 31 -16.37 22.95 -2.01
CA HIS A 31 -15.92 22.05 -0.94
C HIS A 31 -15.74 22.83 0.37
N PRO A 32 -16.17 22.30 1.53
CA PRO A 32 -16.11 22.99 2.81
C PRO A 32 -14.68 23.39 3.23
N ASP A 33 -13.66 22.67 2.74
CA ASP A 33 -12.25 23.02 3.02
C ASP A 33 -11.74 24.19 2.17
N THR A 34 -12.34 24.45 1.00
CA THR A 34 -11.89 25.46 0.06
C THR A 34 -12.77 26.72 0.06
N ALA A 35 -14.04 26.59 0.35
CA ALA A 35 -15.02 27.68 0.38
C ALA A 35 -15.63 27.83 1.77
N LYS A 36 -15.21 28.87 2.49
CA LYS A 36 -15.71 29.19 3.84
C LYS A 36 -17.00 30.02 3.74
N GLY A 37 -18.06 29.60 4.43
CA GLY A 37 -19.32 30.32 4.57
C GLY A 37 -20.54 29.41 4.44
N ASP A 38 -21.67 29.81 5.07
CA ASP A 38 -22.89 29.03 5.08
C ASP A 38 -23.54 28.91 3.68
N ASP A 39 -23.31 29.89 2.82
CA ASP A 39 -23.76 29.85 1.42
C ASP A 39 -23.04 28.78 0.59
N ALA A 40 -21.76 28.54 0.87
CA ALA A 40 -21.00 27.47 0.21
C ALA A 40 -21.50 26.09 0.62
N LYS A 41 -21.82 25.89 1.90
CA LYS A 41 -22.40 24.63 2.41
C LYS A 41 -23.78 24.35 1.79
N LYS A 42 -24.65 25.36 1.70
CA LYS A 42 -25.95 25.23 1.08
C LYS A 42 -25.82 24.84 -0.40
N LYS A 43 -24.96 25.53 -1.15
CA LYS A 43 -24.71 25.21 -2.55
C LYS A 43 -24.10 23.83 -2.74
N PHE A 44 -23.18 23.40 -1.88
CA PHE A 44 -22.63 22.05 -1.93
C PHE A 44 -23.71 20.99 -1.72
N GLN A 45 -24.63 21.22 -0.78
CA GLN A 45 -25.73 20.31 -0.52
C GLN A 45 -26.73 20.26 -1.70
N GLU A 46 -27.05 21.40 -2.29
CA GLU A 46 -27.87 21.47 -3.51
C GLU A 46 -27.26 20.71 -4.68
N ILE A 47 -25.96 20.87 -4.90
CA ILE A 47 -25.19 20.18 -5.94
C ILE A 47 -25.18 18.66 -5.69
N SER A 48 -24.99 18.24 -4.45
CA SER A 48 -24.98 16.82 -4.06
C SER A 48 -26.36 16.18 -4.27
N ASN A 49 -27.43 16.85 -3.82
CA ASN A 49 -28.81 16.38 -4.03
C ASN A 49 -29.15 16.28 -5.52
N ALA A 50 -28.72 17.27 -6.31
CA ALA A 50 -28.98 17.25 -7.75
C ALA A 50 -28.26 16.08 -8.43
N TYR A 51 -26.99 15.79 -8.01
CA TYR A 51 -26.24 14.65 -8.54
C TYR A 51 -26.84 13.30 -8.12
N ASP A 52 -27.36 13.17 -6.91
CA ASP A 52 -28.03 11.95 -6.45
C ASP A 52 -29.27 11.58 -7.30
N VAL A 53 -29.94 12.57 -7.88
CA VAL A 53 -31.12 12.34 -8.75
C VAL A 53 -30.73 12.03 -10.19
N VAL A 54 -29.78 12.79 -10.78
CA VAL A 54 -29.45 12.66 -12.22
C VAL A 54 -28.12 11.98 -12.53
N GLY A 55 -27.31 11.66 -11.52
CA GLY A 55 -26.03 10.97 -11.67
C GLY A 55 -26.16 9.47 -11.86
N ASP A 56 -27.26 8.87 -11.44
CA ASP A 56 -27.59 7.46 -11.63
C ASP A 56 -28.62 7.30 -12.76
N LYS A 57 -28.38 6.36 -13.68
CA LYS A 57 -29.21 6.15 -14.88
C LYS A 57 -30.65 5.80 -14.57
N GLU A 58 -30.92 5.01 -13.52
CA GLU A 58 -32.27 4.58 -13.15
C GLU A 58 -33.03 5.74 -12.48
N LYS A 59 -32.42 6.44 -11.55
CA LYS A 59 -33.01 7.60 -10.86
C LYS A 59 -33.30 8.73 -11.85
N ARG A 60 -32.33 9.01 -12.75
CA ARG A 60 -32.50 9.97 -13.82
C ARG A 60 -33.70 9.64 -14.69
N GLY A 61 -33.85 8.37 -15.12
CA GLY A 61 -34.98 7.91 -15.88
C GLY A 61 -36.32 8.09 -15.15
N LYS A 62 -36.36 7.85 -13.83
CA LYS A 62 -37.55 8.09 -13.00
C LYS A 62 -37.86 9.58 -12.87
N PHE A 63 -36.87 10.43 -12.72
CA PHE A 63 -37.02 11.87 -12.66
C PHE A 63 -37.54 12.44 -13.99
N ASP A 64 -36.95 12.03 -15.11
CA ASP A 64 -37.32 12.46 -16.46
C ASP A 64 -38.76 12.04 -16.82
N ARG A 65 -39.26 10.91 -16.27
CA ARG A 65 -40.66 10.48 -16.39
C ARG A 65 -41.60 11.11 -15.36
N GLY A 66 -41.06 11.91 -14.42
CA GLY A 66 -41.87 12.56 -13.38
C GLY A 66 -42.32 11.64 -12.24
N GLU A 67 -41.72 10.45 -12.10
CA GLU A 67 -42.01 9.47 -11.04
C GLU A 67 -41.43 9.87 -9.68
N ILE A 68 -40.32 10.63 -9.71
CA ILE A 68 -39.69 11.20 -8.52
C ILE A 68 -39.55 12.72 -8.66
N ASP A 69 -39.48 13.40 -7.53
CA ASP A 69 -39.25 14.84 -7.45
C ASP A 69 -37.73 15.19 -7.50
N GLU A 70 -37.40 16.46 -7.43
CA GLU A 70 -36.02 16.99 -7.41
C GLU A 70 -35.19 16.57 -6.20
N ASN A 71 -35.77 15.93 -5.20
CA ASN A 71 -35.13 15.37 -4.03
C ASN A 71 -35.03 13.83 -4.06
N GLY A 72 -35.52 13.23 -5.17
CA GLY A 72 -35.54 11.78 -5.32
C GLY A 72 -36.73 11.09 -4.62
N ASN A 73 -37.69 11.85 -4.08
CA ASN A 73 -38.86 11.27 -3.45
C ASN A 73 -39.90 10.91 -4.50
N PRO A 74 -40.64 9.78 -4.36
CA PRO A 74 -41.70 9.44 -5.24
C PRO A 74 -42.78 10.55 -5.24
N ARG A 75 -43.11 11.07 -6.40
CA ARG A 75 -44.28 11.95 -6.54
C ARG A 75 -45.53 11.09 -6.35
N GLY A 76 -46.16 11.24 -5.18
CA GLY A 76 -47.32 10.47 -4.81
C GLY A 76 -48.38 10.52 -5.90
N PHE A 77 -48.87 9.37 -6.28
CA PHE A 77 -50.07 9.22 -7.09
C PHE A 77 -51.21 9.87 -6.30
N ASP A 78 -51.75 10.96 -6.83
CA ASP A 78 -52.94 11.62 -6.28
C ASP A 78 -54.15 10.67 -6.43
N PRO A 79 -54.79 10.19 -5.34
CA PRO A 79 -55.89 9.24 -5.43
C PRO A 79 -57.21 9.88 -5.88
N GLY A 80 -57.17 11.09 -6.48
CA GLY A 80 -58.35 11.89 -6.83
C GLY A 80 -58.92 11.72 -8.23
N ALA A 81 -58.35 10.91 -9.14
CA ALA A 81 -58.90 10.76 -10.49
C ALA A 81 -59.00 9.28 -10.92
N GLY A 82 -60.15 8.66 -10.72
CA GLY A 82 -60.54 7.46 -11.45
C GLY A 82 -60.58 6.16 -10.65
N GLY A 83 -61.75 5.81 -10.23
CA GLY A 83 -62.15 4.65 -9.46
C GLY A 83 -61.63 3.28 -9.91
N PHE A 84 -61.26 2.50 -8.92
CA PHE A 84 -61.48 1.05 -8.96
C PHE A 84 -61.94 0.57 -7.58
N ARG A 85 -63.17 0.14 -7.56
CA ARG A 85 -63.92 -0.36 -6.41
C ARG A 85 -63.69 -1.86 -6.29
N GLY A 86 -63.28 -2.32 -5.11
CA GLY A 86 -63.54 -3.71 -4.77
C GLY A 86 -62.33 -4.55 -4.36
N GLY A 87 -62.16 -4.77 -3.05
CA GLY A 87 -61.40 -5.88 -2.47
C GLY A 87 -61.45 -5.84 -0.94
N PRO A 88 -61.95 -6.89 -0.27
CA PRO A 88 -62.36 -6.82 1.12
C PRO A 88 -61.24 -7.31 2.05
N PHE A 89 -60.66 -6.39 2.80
CA PHE A 89 -60.10 -6.72 4.11
C PHE A 89 -60.00 -5.42 4.95
N GLY A 90 -60.98 -5.27 5.80
CA GLY A 90 -61.04 -4.21 6.75
C GLY A 90 -60.31 -4.57 8.04
N GLY A 91 -60.03 -3.55 8.81
CA GLY A 91 -59.90 -3.70 10.25
C GLY A 91 -58.61 -3.21 10.86
N GLY A 92 -58.71 -2.17 11.68
CA GLY A 92 -57.81 -1.91 12.77
C GLY A 92 -57.18 -0.52 12.81
N GLY A 93 -57.88 0.39 13.51
CA GLY A 93 -57.42 1.74 13.81
C GLY A 93 -56.25 1.79 14.77
N GLY A 94 -55.55 2.90 14.80
CA GLY A 94 -54.47 3.20 15.72
C GLY A 94 -53.80 4.52 15.38
N GLN A 95 -54.22 5.50 16.08
CA GLN A 95 -53.84 6.90 16.21
C GLN A 95 -52.34 7.15 16.42
N GLY A 96 -51.78 8.15 15.76
CA GLY A 96 -50.77 9.04 16.35
C GLY A 96 -49.32 8.82 15.95
N GLY A 97 -48.74 9.85 15.42
CA GLY A 97 -47.30 10.09 15.54
C GLY A 97 -46.55 10.27 14.22
N ALA A 98 -46.57 11.49 13.71
CA ALA A 98 -45.57 11.93 12.73
C ALA A 98 -44.17 11.78 13.37
N ARG A 99 -43.36 10.84 12.87
CA ARG A 99 -41.94 10.77 13.19
C ARG A 99 -41.15 11.45 12.08
N GLU A 100 -40.79 12.67 12.37
CA GLU A 100 -39.83 13.49 11.66
C GLU A 100 -38.44 12.77 11.75
N PHE A 101 -38.02 12.23 10.62
CA PHE A 101 -36.68 11.67 10.52
C PHE A 101 -35.67 12.82 10.34
N HIS A 102 -35.12 13.28 11.45
CA HIS A 102 -33.98 14.19 11.50
C HIS A 102 -32.72 13.41 11.09
N PHE A 103 -32.23 13.64 9.89
CA PHE A 103 -30.92 13.20 9.47
C PHE A 103 -29.89 14.18 10.07
N GLY A 104 -29.49 13.90 11.31
CA GLY A 104 -28.48 14.67 12.03
C GLY A 104 -27.08 14.25 11.59
N PHE A 105 -26.48 15.00 10.70
CA PHE A 105 -25.04 14.98 10.49
C PHE A 105 -24.42 16.08 11.37
N GLY A 106 -23.94 15.73 12.53
CA GLY A 106 -23.30 16.70 13.44
C GLY A 106 -22.48 16.01 14.51
N GLY A 107 -21.20 16.21 14.42
CA GLY A 107 -20.03 15.99 15.17
C GLY A 107 -20.10 15.74 16.68
N GLY A 108 -19.07 15.01 17.15
CA GLY A 108 -18.57 15.12 18.51
C GLY A 108 -18.62 13.84 19.33
N ASP A 109 -17.44 13.27 19.48
CA ASP A 109 -16.87 12.69 20.70
C ASP A 109 -17.30 11.30 21.23
N GLU A 110 -16.29 10.46 21.34
CA GLU A 110 -16.04 9.31 22.24
C GLU A 110 -17.13 8.26 22.50
N GLY A 111 -16.83 7.04 22.01
CA GLY A 111 -17.40 5.82 22.60
C GLY A 111 -17.83 4.76 21.60
N GLY A 112 -16.95 3.80 21.36
CA GLY A 112 -17.11 2.53 20.66
C GLY A 112 -18.51 2.04 20.32
N ALA A 113 -18.83 2.02 19.01
CA ALA A 113 -19.81 1.09 18.46
C ALA A 113 -19.50 0.88 16.98
N GLN A 114 -19.36 -0.38 16.59
CA GLN A 114 -19.17 -0.88 15.24
C GLN A 114 -20.13 -0.19 14.25
N GLY A 115 -19.52 0.41 13.20
CA GLY A 115 -20.24 1.13 12.17
C GLY A 115 -21.19 0.23 11.38
N PHE A 116 -22.46 0.34 11.69
CA PHE A 116 -23.53 -0.12 10.80
C PHE A 116 -23.73 0.92 9.70
N SER A 117 -23.44 0.57 8.46
CA SER A 117 -23.69 1.46 7.33
C SER A 117 -25.20 1.59 7.10
N ALA A 118 -25.65 2.78 6.68
CA ALA A 118 -27.06 3.04 6.38
C ALA A 118 -27.63 2.07 5.32
N GLU A 119 -26.79 1.46 4.51
CA GLU A 119 -27.15 0.43 3.54
C GLU A 119 -27.59 -0.88 4.19
N ASP A 120 -27.01 -1.26 5.34
CA ASP A 120 -27.37 -2.48 6.07
C ASP A 120 -28.76 -2.34 6.74
N ILE A 121 -29.11 -1.14 7.19
CA ILE A 121 -30.42 -0.87 7.81
C ILE A 121 -31.51 -0.81 6.74
N PHE A 122 -31.22 -0.31 5.54
CA PHE A 122 -32.19 -0.26 4.43
C PHE A 122 -32.45 -1.64 3.84
N ALA A 123 -31.44 -2.50 3.79
CA ALA A 123 -31.57 -3.89 3.36
C ALA A 123 -32.43 -4.73 4.32
N ASP A 124 -32.38 -4.44 5.63
CA ASP A 124 -33.16 -5.16 6.64
C ASP A 124 -34.66 -4.76 6.67
N LEU A 125 -34.95 -3.50 6.34
CA LEU A 125 -36.33 -2.97 6.31
C LEU A 125 -37.14 -3.40 5.07
N LEU A 126 -36.45 -3.55 3.92
CA LEU A 126 -37.09 -3.98 2.66
C LEU A 126 -37.19 -5.49 2.50
N GLY A 127 -36.52 -6.27 3.34
CA GLY A 127 -36.36 -7.72 3.20
C GLY A 127 -37.34 -8.58 3.98
N ARG A 128 -38.43 -8.06 4.54
CA ARG A 128 -39.42 -8.88 5.27
C ARG A 128 -40.42 -9.64 4.37
N GLY A 129 -39.94 -10.10 3.20
CA GLY A 129 -40.62 -11.12 2.38
C GLY A 129 -39.95 -12.48 2.59
N ARG A 130 -40.70 -13.48 3.04
CA ARG A 130 -40.28 -14.87 3.18
C ARG A 130 -39.63 -15.43 1.91
N GLY A 131 -38.32 -15.23 1.75
CA GLY A 131 -37.49 -15.95 0.81
C GLY A 131 -36.21 -16.35 1.56
N ARG A 132 -35.75 -17.60 1.46
CA ARG A 132 -34.44 -18.04 1.93
C ARG A 132 -33.41 -16.99 1.48
N ARG A 133 -32.90 -16.17 2.41
CA ARG A 133 -31.77 -15.29 2.16
C ARG A 133 -30.65 -16.18 1.59
N ALA A 134 -30.44 -16.14 0.29
CA ALA A 134 -29.23 -16.69 -0.27
C ALA A 134 -28.07 -15.99 0.48
N ALA A 135 -27.35 -16.76 1.27
CA ALA A 135 -26.27 -16.21 2.08
C ALA A 135 -25.29 -15.50 1.14
N GLN A 136 -25.11 -14.20 1.35
CA GLN A 136 -24.29 -13.36 0.47
C GLN A 136 -22.85 -13.90 0.42
N PRO A 137 -22.22 -13.90 -0.75
CA PRO A 137 -20.81 -14.25 -0.88
C PRO A 137 -19.96 -13.37 0.02
N ARG A 138 -19.17 -13.97 0.92
CA ARG A 138 -18.27 -13.24 1.79
C ARG A 138 -16.83 -13.62 1.48
N LYS A 139 -15.95 -12.61 1.40
CA LYS A 139 -14.51 -12.82 1.25
C LYS A 139 -13.98 -13.56 2.47
N GLY A 140 -13.07 -14.51 2.22
CA GLY A 140 -12.34 -15.23 3.27
C GLY A 140 -11.40 -14.30 4.07
N GLU A 141 -10.98 -14.78 5.22
CA GLU A 141 -10.06 -14.06 6.10
C GLU A 141 -8.67 -13.93 5.49
N ASN A 142 -7.99 -12.82 5.76
CA ASN A 142 -6.59 -12.68 5.39
C ASN A 142 -5.72 -13.42 6.41
N PHE A 143 -4.68 -14.10 5.91
CA PHE A 143 -3.65 -14.68 6.76
C PHE A 143 -2.46 -13.72 6.86
N GLU A 144 -1.90 -13.60 8.06
CA GLU A 144 -0.66 -12.88 8.31
C GLU A 144 0.43 -13.87 8.70
N PHE A 145 1.59 -13.77 8.07
CA PHE A 145 2.70 -14.67 8.30
C PHE A 145 4.03 -13.90 8.31
N ALA A 146 4.92 -14.24 9.26
CA ALA A 146 6.27 -13.72 9.30
C ALA A 146 7.21 -14.69 8.59
N LEU A 147 7.96 -14.19 7.60
CA LEU A 147 8.92 -14.99 6.84
C LEU A 147 10.32 -14.45 7.06
N THR A 148 11.20 -15.26 7.66
CA THR A 148 12.61 -14.91 7.79
C THR A 148 13.38 -15.41 6.56
N VAL A 149 14.17 -14.53 5.95
CA VAL A 149 15.01 -14.82 4.79
C VAL A 149 16.45 -14.39 5.04
N SER A 150 17.40 -15.05 4.37
CA SER A 150 18.81 -14.61 4.41
C SER A 150 18.99 -13.28 3.67
N PHE A 151 20.04 -12.55 4.04
CA PHE A 151 20.43 -11.33 3.33
C PHE A 151 20.63 -11.57 1.83
N GLU A 152 21.28 -12.69 1.47
CA GLU A 152 21.55 -13.05 0.09
C GLU A 152 20.28 -13.34 -0.70
N ASP A 153 19.32 -14.07 -0.11
CA ASP A 153 18.02 -14.34 -0.72
C ASP A 153 17.22 -13.06 -0.96
N ALA A 154 17.21 -12.16 0.03
CA ALA A 154 16.55 -10.87 -0.11
C ALA A 154 17.23 -9.97 -1.15
N ALA A 155 18.58 -10.03 -1.25
CA ALA A 155 19.34 -9.24 -2.21
C ALA A 155 19.17 -9.73 -3.64
N ARG A 156 19.28 -11.05 -3.88
CA ARG A 156 19.24 -11.65 -5.22
C ARG A 156 17.85 -12.03 -5.69
N GLY A 157 16.89 -12.09 -4.76
CA GLY A 157 15.60 -12.73 -4.98
C GLY A 157 15.73 -14.24 -4.95
N SER A 158 14.70 -14.92 -4.46
CA SER A 158 14.66 -16.38 -4.36
C SER A 158 13.22 -16.86 -4.39
N THR A 159 13.03 -18.17 -4.39
CA THR A 159 11.71 -18.77 -4.16
C THR A 159 11.81 -19.60 -2.87
N ARG A 160 10.90 -19.33 -1.94
CA ARG A 160 10.84 -20.05 -0.66
C ARG A 160 9.50 -20.77 -0.53
N ARG A 161 9.56 -22.03 -0.15
CA ARG A 161 8.36 -22.81 0.19
C ARG A 161 8.00 -22.57 1.63
N ILE A 162 6.74 -22.24 1.87
CA ILE A 162 6.14 -22.08 3.19
C ILE A 162 4.94 -23.00 3.34
N VAL A 163 4.67 -23.43 4.56
CA VAL A 163 3.46 -24.20 4.92
C VAL A 163 2.48 -23.24 5.56
N LEU A 164 1.31 -23.12 5.00
CA LEU A 164 0.24 -22.27 5.53
C LEU A 164 -0.45 -22.91 6.73
N PRO A 165 -1.18 -22.15 7.57
CA PRO A 165 -1.91 -22.69 8.72
C PRO A 165 -2.96 -23.77 8.36
N ASP A 166 -3.44 -23.75 7.13
CA ASP A 166 -4.38 -24.74 6.59
C ASP A 166 -3.70 -25.99 6.01
N GLY A 167 -2.37 -26.14 6.17
CA GLY A 167 -1.58 -27.29 5.74
C GLY A 167 -1.19 -27.28 4.26
N ARG A 168 -1.50 -26.22 3.49
CA ARG A 168 -1.09 -26.09 2.08
C ARG A 168 0.35 -25.61 1.98
N ASP A 169 1.10 -26.22 1.08
CA ASP A 169 2.42 -25.73 0.66
C ASP A 169 2.26 -24.60 -0.36
N LEU A 170 3.00 -23.51 -0.18
CA LEU A 170 3.00 -22.38 -1.08
C LEU A 170 4.43 -21.94 -1.42
N ASP A 171 4.74 -21.89 -2.70
CA ASP A 171 6.01 -21.33 -3.18
C ASP A 171 5.89 -19.81 -3.31
N VAL A 172 6.63 -19.10 -2.45
CA VAL A 172 6.65 -17.63 -2.39
C VAL A 172 7.85 -17.10 -3.13
N LYS A 173 7.59 -16.28 -4.15
CA LYS A 173 8.65 -15.59 -4.88
C LYS A 173 9.06 -14.31 -4.14
N ILE A 174 10.29 -14.27 -3.66
CA ILE A 174 10.91 -13.12 -3.03
C ILE A 174 11.51 -12.23 -4.14
N PRO A 175 11.06 -10.98 -4.28
CA PRO A 175 11.61 -10.09 -5.29
C PRO A 175 13.05 -9.68 -4.98
N VAL A 176 13.81 -9.37 -6.03
CA VAL A 176 15.18 -8.87 -5.92
C VAL A 176 15.23 -7.57 -5.13
N GLY A 177 16.17 -7.45 -4.21
CA GLY A 177 16.38 -6.25 -3.43
C GLY A 177 15.26 -5.97 -2.41
N LEU A 178 14.58 -6.99 -1.91
CA LEU A 178 13.60 -6.86 -0.83
C LEU A 178 14.27 -6.22 0.40
N LYS A 179 13.55 -5.31 1.06
CA LYS A 179 14.02 -4.65 2.28
C LYS A 179 13.48 -5.37 3.53
N ASP A 180 14.22 -5.26 4.62
CA ASP A 180 13.75 -5.72 5.92
C ASP A 180 12.44 -5.04 6.34
N GLY A 181 11.53 -5.80 6.95
CA GLY A 181 10.20 -5.34 7.33
C GLY A 181 9.21 -5.15 6.16
N GLN A 182 9.60 -5.41 4.93
CA GLN A 182 8.72 -5.24 3.77
C GLN A 182 7.65 -6.32 3.73
N GLN A 183 6.41 -5.91 3.41
CA GLN A 183 5.28 -6.83 3.29
C GLN A 183 5.04 -7.24 1.84
N ILE A 184 4.83 -8.55 1.63
CA ILE A 184 4.43 -9.15 0.35
C ILE A 184 2.99 -9.62 0.47
N ARG A 185 2.11 -9.16 -0.42
CA ARG A 185 0.71 -9.58 -0.49
C ARG A 185 0.52 -10.60 -1.61
N LEU A 186 0.06 -11.78 -1.25
CA LEU A 186 -0.32 -12.84 -2.19
C LEU A 186 -1.83 -12.95 -2.23
N ARG A 187 -2.42 -12.47 -3.33
CA ARG A 187 -3.89 -12.40 -3.48
C ARG A 187 -4.50 -13.78 -3.56
N GLY A 188 -5.63 -13.96 -2.86
CA GLY A 188 -6.39 -15.20 -2.88
C GLY A 188 -5.71 -16.39 -2.19
N GLN A 189 -4.62 -16.17 -1.45
CA GLN A 189 -3.88 -17.21 -0.71
C GLN A 189 -4.20 -17.23 0.79
N GLY A 190 -5.21 -16.49 1.23
CA GLY A 190 -5.75 -16.50 2.59
C GLY A 190 -6.80 -17.59 2.79
N GLY A 191 -7.65 -17.41 3.79
CA GLY A 191 -8.75 -18.31 4.12
C GLY A 191 -9.79 -18.40 3.02
N GLY A 192 -10.50 -19.54 2.96
CA GLY A 192 -11.57 -19.78 1.99
C GLY A 192 -12.74 -18.80 2.15
N GLY A 193 -13.27 -18.32 1.02
CA GLY A 193 -14.48 -17.52 1.01
C GLY A 193 -15.73 -18.34 1.35
N VAL A 194 -16.74 -17.69 1.92
CA VAL A 194 -18.01 -18.31 2.31
C VAL A 194 -19.06 -18.03 1.24
N ASN A 195 -19.95 -19.01 0.97
CA ASN A 195 -21.06 -18.89 0.01
C ASN A 195 -20.62 -18.50 -1.41
N GLY A 196 -19.49 -19.02 -1.89
CA GLY A 196 -18.96 -18.68 -3.22
C GLY A 196 -18.22 -17.32 -3.27
N GLY A 197 -17.90 -16.73 -2.11
CA GLY A 197 -17.05 -15.54 -2.03
C GLY A 197 -15.59 -15.83 -2.38
N PRO A 198 -14.79 -14.84 -2.76
CA PRO A 198 -13.38 -15.02 -3.06
C PRO A 198 -12.59 -15.33 -1.79
N ASN A 199 -11.47 -16.05 -1.95
CA ASN A 199 -10.54 -16.27 -0.85
C ASN A 199 -9.96 -14.94 -0.33
N GLY A 200 -9.53 -14.94 0.94
CA GLY A 200 -8.72 -13.89 1.54
C GLY A 200 -7.34 -13.78 0.90
N ASP A 201 -6.53 -12.88 1.37
CA ASP A 201 -5.15 -12.69 0.92
C ASP A 201 -4.18 -13.16 2.00
N LEU A 202 -2.98 -13.54 1.59
CA LEU A 202 -1.87 -13.81 2.50
C LEU A 202 -0.94 -12.58 2.54
N LEU A 203 -0.71 -12.06 3.73
CA LEU A 203 0.18 -10.94 4.02
C LEU A 203 1.45 -11.49 4.66
N LEU A 204 2.57 -11.42 3.95
CA LEU A 204 3.87 -11.89 4.43
C LEU A 204 4.72 -10.71 4.86
N THR A 205 5.01 -10.60 6.14
CA THR A 205 6.01 -9.65 6.65
C THR A 205 7.38 -10.31 6.61
N VAL A 206 8.29 -9.77 5.81
CA VAL A 206 9.62 -10.38 5.63
C VAL A 206 10.63 -9.76 6.56
N THR A 207 11.31 -10.61 7.36
CA THR A 207 12.45 -10.23 8.18
C THR A 207 13.72 -10.73 7.53
N VAL A 208 14.70 -9.82 7.29
CA VAL A 208 15.99 -10.15 6.66
C VAL A 208 17.05 -10.33 7.73
N THR A 209 17.68 -11.52 7.78
CA THR A 209 18.80 -11.73 8.71
C THR A 209 20.02 -10.92 8.30
N PRO A 210 20.69 -10.24 9.24
CA PRO A 210 21.93 -9.50 8.95
C PRO A 210 23.00 -10.40 8.34
N HIS A 211 23.78 -9.85 7.40
CA HIS A 211 24.94 -10.55 6.85
C HIS A 211 26.19 -10.28 7.72
N PRO A 212 27.10 -11.25 7.92
CA PRO A 212 28.22 -11.09 8.83
C PRO A 212 29.22 -10.00 8.43
N TYR A 213 29.36 -9.69 7.15
CA TYR A 213 30.31 -8.69 6.66
C TYR A 213 29.76 -7.75 5.56
N LEU A 214 28.53 -7.94 5.09
CA LEU A 214 27.90 -7.02 4.13
C LEU A 214 26.85 -6.18 4.82
N THR A 215 26.90 -4.87 4.62
CA THR A 215 25.87 -3.93 5.05
C THR A 215 25.23 -3.27 3.84
N ARG A 216 23.93 -3.15 3.83
CA ARG A 216 23.17 -2.53 2.74
C ARG A 216 23.08 -1.02 2.91
N ASP A 217 23.35 -0.27 1.82
CA ASP A 217 23.18 1.18 1.73
C ASP A 217 22.43 1.53 0.44
N GLY A 218 21.10 1.56 0.54
CA GLY A 218 20.23 1.66 -0.64
C GLY A 218 20.32 0.41 -1.51
N ASP A 219 20.78 0.55 -2.75
CA ASP A 219 21.07 -0.57 -3.65
C ASP A 219 22.58 -0.89 -3.68
N ASN A 220 23.39 -0.10 -3.00
CA ASN A 220 24.79 -0.39 -2.80
C ASN A 220 25.02 -1.30 -1.59
N LEU A 221 26.18 -1.93 -1.58
CA LEU A 221 26.67 -2.70 -0.46
C LEU A 221 27.97 -2.08 0.08
N ARG A 222 28.19 -2.24 1.36
CA ARG A 222 29.43 -1.88 2.05
C ARG A 222 30.00 -3.08 2.77
N MET A 223 31.31 -3.20 2.77
CA MET A 223 32.03 -4.17 3.59
C MET A 223 33.34 -3.61 4.08
N GLU A 224 33.81 -4.13 5.18
CA GLU A 224 35.20 -3.96 5.62
C GLU A 224 36.01 -5.21 5.23
N LEU A 225 37.09 -4.99 4.51
CA LEU A 225 37.99 -6.06 4.04
C LEU A 225 39.31 -5.98 4.80
N PRO A 226 39.64 -6.96 5.64
CA PRO A 226 40.96 -7.07 6.23
C PRO A 226 41.99 -7.37 5.15
N ILE A 227 43.07 -6.61 5.13
CA ILE A 227 44.22 -6.80 4.25
C ILE A 227 45.50 -6.87 5.08
N THR A 228 46.47 -7.55 4.56
CA THR A 228 47.78 -7.65 5.20
C THR A 228 48.59 -6.36 5.05
N LEU A 229 49.60 -6.17 5.89
CA LEU A 229 50.59 -5.07 5.77
C LEU A 229 51.26 -5.09 4.40
N GLN A 230 51.61 -6.28 3.90
CA GLN A 230 52.27 -6.46 2.60
C GLN A 230 51.36 -5.98 1.45
N GLU A 231 50.07 -6.39 1.44
CA GLU A 231 49.09 -5.94 0.45
C GLU A 231 48.82 -4.43 0.52
N ALA A 232 48.86 -3.86 1.72
CA ALA A 232 48.67 -2.42 1.91
C ALA A 232 49.86 -1.61 1.34
N VAL A 233 51.07 -2.06 1.56
CA VAL A 233 52.30 -1.36 1.15
C VAL A 233 52.65 -1.58 -0.31
N LEU A 234 52.65 -2.83 -0.76
CA LEU A 234 53.07 -3.20 -2.11
C LEU A 234 51.92 -3.16 -3.13
N GLY A 235 50.68 -3.17 -2.61
CA GLY A 235 49.50 -3.39 -3.47
C GLY A 235 49.42 -4.84 -3.92
N GLY A 236 48.41 -5.12 -4.75
CA GLY A 236 48.22 -6.45 -5.30
C GLY A 236 46.74 -6.79 -5.54
N LYS A 237 46.54 -8.01 -5.97
CA LYS A 237 45.17 -8.55 -6.17
C LYS A 237 44.73 -9.27 -4.91
N VAL A 238 43.56 -8.88 -4.41
CA VAL A 238 42.97 -9.45 -3.19
C VAL A 238 41.60 -10.01 -3.53
N PRO A 239 41.30 -11.25 -3.11
CA PRO A 239 39.98 -11.84 -3.33
C PRO A 239 38.94 -11.18 -2.42
N VAL A 240 37.85 -10.69 -3.02
CA VAL A 240 36.73 -10.04 -2.33
C VAL A 240 35.47 -10.89 -2.49
N PRO A 241 34.87 -11.37 -1.39
CA PRO A 241 33.60 -12.07 -1.46
C PRO A 241 32.47 -11.08 -1.82
N THR A 242 31.65 -11.48 -2.77
CA THR A 242 30.50 -10.71 -3.23
C THR A 242 29.24 -11.58 -3.22
N LEU A 243 28.05 -10.99 -3.42
CA LEU A 243 26.81 -11.76 -3.54
C LEU A 243 26.87 -12.84 -4.63
N THR A 244 27.65 -12.64 -5.68
CA THR A 244 27.70 -13.54 -6.86
C THR A 244 28.97 -14.41 -6.90
N GLY A 245 29.70 -14.48 -5.81
CA GLY A 245 30.96 -15.22 -5.71
C GLY A 245 32.15 -14.31 -5.44
N THR A 246 33.34 -14.85 -5.46
CA THR A 246 34.58 -14.10 -5.19
C THR A 246 35.08 -13.39 -6.44
N VAL A 247 35.51 -12.14 -6.29
CA VAL A 247 36.09 -11.31 -7.35
C VAL A 247 37.46 -10.81 -6.92
N GLU A 248 38.45 -10.86 -7.80
CA GLU A 248 39.77 -10.24 -7.55
C GLU A 248 39.65 -8.71 -7.69
N MET A 249 40.07 -8.02 -6.64
CA MET A 249 40.15 -6.56 -6.60
C MET A 249 41.62 -6.13 -6.52
N ASN A 250 41.99 -5.16 -7.36
CA ASN A 250 43.33 -4.59 -7.31
C ASN A 250 43.41 -3.52 -6.21
N VAL A 251 44.24 -3.78 -5.20
CA VAL A 251 44.55 -2.82 -4.13
C VAL A 251 45.78 -2.00 -4.57
N PRO A 252 45.66 -0.67 -4.65
CA PRO A 252 46.81 0.19 -4.99
C PRO A 252 47.90 0.11 -3.94
N ALA A 253 49.15 0.21 -4.36
CA ALA A 253 50.28 0.33 -3.42
C ALA A 253 50.12 1.58 -2.54
N ASN A 254 50.61 1.52 -1.32
CA ASN A 254 50.49 2.56 -0.28
C ASN A 254 49.01 2.83 0.14
N SER A 255 48.13 1.83 0.02
CA SER A 255 46.79 1.87 0.59
C SER A 255 46.86 1.84 2.13
N ASN A 256 45.87 2.46 2.77
CA ASN A 256 45.81 2.50 4.23
C ASN A 256 44.39 2.13 4.72
N THR A 257 44.28 1.83 6.01
CA THR A 257 42.99 1.65 6.69
C THR A 257 42.07 2.85 6.41
N GLY A 258 40.83 2.56 6.01
CA GLY A 258 39.85 3.57 5.63
C GLY A 258 39.80 3.89 4.14
N THR A 259 40.81 3.47 3.35
CA THR A 259 40.74 3.56 1.88
C THR A 259 39.54 2.77 1.39
N THR A 260 38.66 3.41 0.60
CA THR A 260 37.47 2.77 0.07
C THR A 260 37.60 2.57 -1.43
N LEU A 261 37.50 1.31 -1.87
CA LEU A 261 37.49 0.92 -3.27
C LEU A 261 36.08 0.53 -3.73
N ARG A 262 35.78 0.78 -4.99
CA ARG A 262 34.46 0.50 -5.57
C ARG A 262 34.53 -0.66 -6.55
N LEU A 263 33.73 -1.67 -6.35
CA LEU A 263 33.47 -2.74 -7.31
C LEU A 263 32.13 -2.46 -7.99
N LYS A 264 32.20 -1.98 -9.22
CA LYS A 264 31.03 -1.58 -10.02
C LYS A 264 30.12 -2.77 -10.29
N GLY A 265 28.80 -2.59 -10.07
CA GLY A 265 27.77 -3.60 -10.35
C GLY A 265 27.83 -4.83 -9.43
N LYS A 266 28.52 -4.75 -8.26
CA LYS A 266 28.60 -5.83 -7.28
C LYS A 266 27.76 -5.59 -6.02
N GLY A 267 26.85 -4.62 -6.09
CA GLY A 267 25.81 -4.35 -5.09
C GLY A 267 24.57 -5.25 -5.26
N ILE A 268 23.40 -4.73 -4.86
CA ILE A 268 22.11 -5.38 -5.10
C ILE A 268 21.86 -5.44 -6.61
N PRO A 269 21.51 -6.61 -7.16
CA PRO A 269 21.19 -6.73 -8.58
C PRO A 269 20.07 -5.76 -9.00
N GLY A 270 20.18 -5.23 -10.21
CA GLY A 270 19.17 -4.32 -10.75
C GLY A 270 17.80 -4.98 -10.88
N ARG A 271 16.76 -4.17 -10.71
CA ARG A 271 15.36 -4.60 -10.84
C ARG A 271 14.88 -4.37 -12.25
N GLY A 272 14.22 -5.37 -12.85
CA GLY A 272 13.54 -5.23 -14.15
C GLY A 272 14.03 -6.17 -15.22
N THR A 273 13.28 -6.23 -16.30
CA THR A 273 13.55 -7.07 -17.46
C THR A 273 14.62 -6.43 -18.37
N SER A 274 15.24 -7.25 -19.18
CA SER A 274 16.42 -7.01 -20.04
C SER A 274 16.42 -5.77 -20.96
N SER A 275 15.42 -4.89 -20.91
CA SER A 275 15.30 -3.75 -21.83
C SER A 275 14.96 -2.41 -21.15
N GLY A 276 15.32 -2.22 -19.88
CA GLY A 276 15.04 -0.97 -19.16
C GLY A 276 15.03 -1.05 -17.65
N GLY A 277 15.63 -2.08 -17.06
CA GLY A 277 15.70 -2.25 -15.62
C GLY A 277 16.66 -1.26 -14.95
N GLU A 278 16.47 -1.05 -13.66
CA GLU A 278 17.38 -0.28 -12.82
C GLU A 278 18.76 -0.95 -12.84
N PRO A 279 19.87 -0.20 -12.94
CA PRO A 279 21.22 -0.77 -12.91
C PRO A 279 21.48 -1.42 -11.54
N ALA A 280 22.35 -2.42 -11.54
CA ALA A 280 22.86 -2.99 -10.30
C ALA A 280 23.60 -1.94 -9.47
N GLY A 281 23.44 -1.99 -8.17
CA GLY A 281 24.24 -1.18 -7.24
C GLY A 281 25.73 -1.59 -7.24
N ASP A 282 26.54 -0.86 -6.49
CA ASP A 282 27.97 -1.07 -6.37
C ASP A 282 28.32 -1.65 -4.98
N LEU A 283 29.46 -2.33 -4.89
CA LEU A 283 30.03 -2.73 -3.60
C LEU A 283 31.20 -1.79 -3.24
N TYR A 284 31.10 -1.13 -2.10
CA TYR A 284 32.13 -0.30 -1.51
C TYR A 284 32.90 -1.11 -0.48
N VAL A 285 34.18 -1.32 -0.77
CA VAL A 285 35.09 -2.10 0.05
C VAL A 285 36.05 -1.16 0.80
N LYS A 286 35.86 -1.05 2.11
CA LYS A 286 36.70 -0.28 3.00
C LYS A 286 37.86 -1.18 3.48
N LEU A 287 39.08 -0.82 3.16
CA LEU A 287 40.29 -1.56 3.56
C LEU A 287 40.56 -1.37 5.04
N VAL A 288 40.89 -2.45 5.72
CA VAL A 288 41.36 -2.47 7.12
C VAL A 288 42.66 -3.23 7.19
N VAL A 289 43.78 -2.53 7.40
CA VAL A 289 45.10 -3.17 7.57
C VAL A 289 45.11 -3.91 8.90
N THR A 290 45.26 -5.21 8.81
CA THR A 290 45.24 -6.11 9.97
C THR A 290 46.62 -6.77 10.15
N LEU A 291 47.12 -6.70 11.35
CA LEU A 291 48.35 -7.42 11.73
C LEU A 291 47.99 -8.85 12.15
N PRO A 292 48.91 -9.81 12.01
CA PRO A 292 48.69 -11.16 12.53
C PRO A 292 48.51 -11.14 14.06
N ASP A 293 47.64 -12.02 14.59
CA ASP A 293 47.38 -12.13 16.04
C ASP A 293 48.63 -12.31 16.85
N LYS A 294 49.61 -13.03 16.30
CA LYS A 294 50.94 -13.19 16.88
C LYS A 294 52.00 -12.84 15.84
N ALA A 295 52.73 -11.75 16.08
CA ALA A 295 53.87 -11.41 15.25
C ALA A 295 55.00 -12.45 15.41
N ASP A 296 55.52 -12.96 14.30
CA ASP A 296 56.67 -13.79 14.28
C ASP A 296 57.97 -12.99 14.53
N GLU A 297 59.10 -13.68 14.76
CA GLU A 297 60.37 -13.02 15.05
C GLU A 297 60.89 -12.17 13.89
N ALA A 298 60.61 -12.60 12.63
CA ALA A 298 61.04 -11.84 11.46
C ALA A 298 60.31 -10.48 11.35
N LEU A 299 59.00 -10.45 11.64
CA LEU A 299 58.23 -9.22 11.68
C LEU A 299 58.66 -8.30 12.84
N LYS A 300 58.93 -8.86 14.03
CA LYS A 300 59.44 -8.10 15.18
C LYS A 300 60.80 -7.46 14.88
N ASP A 301 61.69 -8.22 14.30
CA ASP A 301 63.05 -7.77 13.92
C ASP A 301 62.94 -6.66 12.85
N PHE A 302 62.10 -6.85 11.84
CA PHE A 302 61.90 -5.85 10.81
C PHE A 302 61.35 -4.55 11.40
N VAL A 303 60.30 -4.61 12.20
CA VAL A 303 59.69 -3.42 12.81
C VAL A 303 60.63 -2.74 13.78
N GLY A 304 61.44 -3.51 14.54
CA GLY A 304 62.42 -2.96 15.47
C GLY A 304 63.56 -2.20 14.77
N LYS A 305 63.94 -2.61 13.56
CA LYS A 305 65.01 -1.98 12.74
C LYS A 305 64.44 -0.86 11.82
N TRP A 306 63.11 -0.76 11.65
CA TRP A 306 62.51 0.22 10.75
C TRP A 306 62.47 1.60 11.38
N ASP A 307 63.24 2.53 10.86
CA ASP A 307 63.24 3.95 11.27
C ASP A 307 62.04 4.65 10.62
N ARG A 308 60.98 4.84 11.41
CA ARG A 308 59.77 5.53 10.96
C ARG A 308 59.99 7.05 10.94
N LYS A 309 59.77 7.66 9.76
CA LYS A 309 59.85 9.12 9.58
C LYS A 309 58.50 9.82 9.60
N TYR A 310 57.44 9.20 10.11
CA TYR A 310 56.09 9.77 10.15
C TYR A 310 55.48 9.67 11.54
N ASP A 311 54.68 10.66 11.90
CA ASP A 311 53.87 10.65 13.12
C ASP A 311 52.37 10.52 12.76
N PRO A 312 51.74 9.35 12.97
CA PRO A 312 50.32 9.15 12.65
C PRO A 312 49.39 9.99 13.53
N ARG A 313 49.87 10.57 14.62
CA ARG A 313 49.13 11.38 15.58
C ARG A 313 49.32 12.88 15.37
N ALA A 314 50.10 13.31 14.38
CA ALA A 314 50.38 14.72 14.12
C ALA A 314 49.11 15.58 13.95
N LYS A 315 48.03 14.97 13.45
CA LYS A 315 46.71 15.62 13.25
C LYS A 315 45.84 15.65 14.50
N LEU A 316 46.22 15.02 15.59
CA LEU A 316 45.47 14.99 16.86
C LEU A 316 45.94 16.10 17.85
N LYS A 317 46.90 16.92 17.44
CA LYS A 317 47.42 18.06 18.21
C LYS A 317 46.65 19.33 17.93
#